data_7c5d154bc9ca00c6b89f3def77448610
#
_entry.id   7c5d154bc9ca00c6b89f3def77448610
#
_cell.length_a   1.000
_cell.length_b   1.000
_cell.length_c   1.000
_cell.angle_alpha   90.00
_cell.angle_beta   90.00
_cell.angle_gamma   90.00
#
_symmetry.space_group_name_H-M   'P 1'
#
loop_
_entity.id
_entity.type
_entity.pdbx_description
1 polymer ?
#
loop_
_entity_poly.entity_id
_entity_poly.type
_entity_poly.pdbx_seq_one_letter_code
_entity_poly.pdbx_strand_id
1 'polypeptide(L)'
;MAISKNYKWELLTLLSCAFFFHQADRALFSVVLIPIQTELGLTDGQLGEIGSWMFATLAVMVPLAGFLGDRLSRKWIITISLLFWSCATSVTGMATGLLGLILLRSVATGGGESFYAPSAYALLASHHKATRSVALSIHQGALYLGLMCSGYLAGMVEAAWGWRAVFYLFGGCGIVLGLVFVFRLKDAPKEEVKAVSAAEKPKVWESVCVLVKTPSVLLATIGFCAVVFVNNAYVFWAPTFVMEKFKDAAVPMTLTRAAGGAMLYHHLAAFCAIMAGGFLTDWMVRNNPRFRLMLQGSALLLGAPMIYLIGKADGVMATWFAMAGYGVFRGLFEVNTHASLFDVVSPKYRSTAVGLMTMTAFILGTVPTMMIGKFCDLHGKVAGIQQGFAFLAGAYVLGSAAIFCSMLFTFRRDRVIELV
;
A
#
# COMPACT_ATOMS: atom_id res chain seq x y z
N MET A 1 -36.38 -3.58 -7.63
CA MET A 1 -35.81 -4.43 -8.69
C MET A 1 -34.95 -5.50 -8.04
N ALA A 2 -35.26 -6.78 -8.29
CA ALA A 2 -34.45 -7.89 -7.79
C ALA A 2 -33.04 -7.81 -8.42
N ILE A 3 -32.01 -7.88 -7.60
CA ILE A 3 -30.61 -7.89 -8.07
C ILE A 3 -30.37 -9.23 -8.76
N SER A 4 -29.97 -9.22 -10.04
CA SER A 4 -29.65 -10.44 -10.81
C SER A 4 -28.61 -11.27 -10.06
N LYS A 5 -28.73 -12.61 -10.06
CA LYS A 5 -27.75 -13.53 -9.45
C LYS A 5 -26.31 -13.32 -9.97
N ASN A 6 -26.16 -12.78 -11.17
CA ASN A 6 -24.86 -12.51 -11.80
C ASN A 6 -24.26 -11.14 -11.43
N TYR A 7 -25.05 -10.22 -10.83
CA TYR A 7 -24.58 -8.88 -10.51
C TYR A 7 -23.38 -8.88 -9.54
N LYS A 8 -23.30 -9.82 -8.60
CA LYS A 8 -22.18 -9.92 -7.68
C LYS A 8 -20.82 -10.06 -8.38
N TRP A 9 -20.77 -10.82 -9.49
CA TRP A 9 -19.53 -11.00 -10.27
C TRP A 9 -19.20 -9.78 -11.13
N GLU A 10 -20.23 -9.11 -11.67
CA GLU A 10 -20.08 -7.82 -12.34
C GLU A 10 -19.53 -6.77 -11.37
N LEU A 11 -20.09 -6.67 -10.16
CA LEU A 11 -19.61 -5.81 -9.10
C LEU A 11 -18.13 -6.09 -8.76
N LEU A 12 -17.78 -7.36 -8.60
CA LEU A 12 -16.40 -7.77 -8.33
C LEU A 12 -15.45 -7.33 -9.44
N THR A 13 -15.81 -7.55 -10.70
CA THR A 13 -14.98 -7.14 -11.85
C THR A 13 -14.80 -5.63 -11.88
N LEU A 14 -15.87 -4.86 -11.75
CA LEU A 14 -15.83 -3.41 -11.75
C LEU A 14 -14.93 -2.86 -10.63
N LEU A 15 -15.13 -3.34 -9.39
CA LEU A 15 -14.30 -2.91 -8.27
C LEU A 15 -12.85 -3.40 -8.39
N SER A 16 -12.61 -4.58 -8.94
CA SER A 16 -11.23 -5.04 -9.18
C SER A 16 -10.52 -4.20 -10.24
N CYS A 17 -11.20 -3.79 -11.31
CA CYS A 17 -10.67 -2.82 -12.27
C CYS A 17 -10.33 -1.48 -11.60
N ALA A 18 -11.22 -0.95 -10.75
CA ALA A 18 -10.93 0.29 -10.03
C ALA A 18 -9.73 0.14 -9.08
N PHE A 19 -9.59 -1.01 -8.42
CA PHE A 19 -8.47 -1.25 -7.51
C PHE A 19 -7.13 -1.43 -8.26
N PHE A 20 -7.18 -2.00 -9.46
CA PHE A 20 -6.03 -2.01 -10.38
C PHE A 20 -5.56 -0.58 -10.68
N PHE A 21 -6.47 0.30 -11.16
CA PHE A 21 -6.12 1.70 -11.45
C PHE A 21 -5.67 2.46 -10.22
N HIS A 22 -6.33 2.28 -9.08
CA HIS A 22 -5.96 2.88 -7.80
C HIS A 22 -4.51 2.55 -7.40
N GLN A 23 -4.08 1.32 -7.56
CA GLN A 23 -2.71 0.92 -7.19
C GLN A 23 -1.69 1.26 -8.27
N ALA A 24 -2.09 1.15 -9.54
CA ALA A 24 -1.27 1.62 -10.66
C ALA A 24 -0.97 3.11 -10.52
N ASP A 25 -1.98 3.92 -10.22
CA ASP A 25 -1.85 5.37 -10.05
C ASP A 25 -0.82 5.73 -8.97
N ARG A 26 -0.80 5.03 -7.84
CA ARG A 26 0.22 5.22 -6.80
C ARG A 26 1.64 5.04 -7.29
N ALA A 27 1.87 4.10 -8.21
CA ALA A 27 3.19 3.83 -8.73
C ALA A 27 3.57 4.72 -9.93
N LEU A 28 2.61 5.31 -10.65
CA LEU A 28 2.89 6.13 -11.86
C LEU A 28 3.90 7.23 -11.59
N PHE A 29 3.74 7.97 -10.49
CA PHE A 29 4.59 9.11 -10.18
C PHE A 29 6.05 8.68 -10.02
N SER A 30 6.30 7.55 -9.36
CA SER A 30 7.66 7.02 -9.16
C SER A 30 8.32 6.61 -10.48
N VAL A 31 7.54 6.22 -11.48
CA VAL A 31 8.07 5.87 -12.81
C VAL A 31 8.57 7.10 -13.54
N VAL A 32 7.82 8.20 -13.46
CA VAL A 32 8.09 9.42 -14.23
C VAL A 32 8.85 10.51 -13.45
N LEU A 33 9.46 10.16 -12.31
CA LEU A 33 10.19 11.10 -11.45
C LEU A 33 11.30 11.85 -12.20
N ILE A 34 12.13 11.13 -12.96
CA ILE A 34 13.27 11.72 -13.68
C ILE A 34 12.80 12.72 -14.77
N PRO A 35 11.85 12.36 -15.67
CA PRO A 35 11.31 13.32 -16.63
C PRO A 35 10.70 14.57 -15.99
N ILE A 36 9.91 14.39 -14.92
CA ILE A 36 9.31 15.51 -14.18
C ILE A 36 10.41 16.40 -13.57
N GLN A 37 11.40 15.80 -12.92
CA GLN A 37 12.52 16.52 -12.33
C GLN A 37 13.27 17.37 -13.35
N THR A 38 13.60 16.77 -14.49
CA THR A 38 14.35 17.43 -15.56
C THR A 38 13.58 18.60 -16.15
N GLU A 39 12.28 18.41 -16.42
CA GLU A 39 11.48 19.45 -17.06
C GLU A 39 11.12 20.60 -16.12
N LEU A 40 10.82 20.29 -14.84
CA LEU A 40 10.37 21.28 -13.86
C LEU A 40 11.52 21.86 -13.01
N GLY A 41 12.75 21.38 -13.19
CA GLY A 41 13.93 21.86 -12.45
C GLY A 41 13.88 21.59 -10.96
N LEU A 42 13.27 20.44 -10.54
CA LEU A 42 13.07 20.11 -9.12
C LEU A 42 14.32 19.45 -8.53
N THR A 43 14.57 19.67 -7.23
CA THR A 43 15.58 18.93 -6.48
C THR A 43 15.06 17.54 -6.07
N ASP A 44 15.96 16.61 -5.72
CA ASP A 44 15.57 15.28 -5.21
C ASP A 44 14.83 15.39 -3.88
N GLY A 45 15.18 16.36 -3.04
CA GLY A 45 14.47 16.67 -1.79
C GLY A 45 13.03 17.09 -2.05
N GLN A 46 12.79 17.94 -3.06
CA GLN A 46 11.43 18.35 -3.46
C GLN A 46 10.60 17.17 -4.01
N LEU A 47 11.21 16.26 -4.77
CA LEU A 47 10.54 15.04 -5.20
C LEU A 47 10.13 14.17 -3.99
N GLY A 48 11.03 13.99 -3.04
CA GLY A 48 10.74 13.27 -1.79
C GLY A 48 9.64 13.95 -0.97
N GLU A 49 9.57 15.27 -0.97
CA GLU A 49 8.52 16.05 -0.32
C GLU A 49 7.14 15.76 -0.93
N ILE A 50 7.02 15.68 -2.25
CA ILE A 50 5.77 15.33 -2.92
C ILE A 50 5.27 13.95 -2.43
N GLY A 51 6.16 12.94 -2.37
CA GLY A 51 5.83 11.62 -1.85
C GLY A 51 5.39 11.66 -0.38
N SER A 52 6.05 12.45 0.45
CA SER A 52 5.73 12.61 1.87
C SER A 52 4.35 13.23 2.09
N TRP A 53 3.99 14.26 1.36
CA TRP A 53 2.66 14.88 1.42
C TRP A 53 1.54 13.90 1.05
N MET A 54 1.78 12.97 0.12
CA MET A 54 0.80 11.92 -0.19
C MET A 54 0.51 11.05 1.03
N PHE A 55 1.53 10.56 1.74
CA PHE A 55 1.33 9.74 2.93
C PHE A 55 0.77 10.53 4.11
N ALA A 56 1.13 11.81 4.26
CA ALA A 56 0.50 12.70 5.24
C ALA A 56 -1.01 12.85 4.98
N THR A 57 -1.40 13.02 3.72
CA THR A 57 -2.81 13.09 3.33
C THR A 57 -3.54 11.80 3.64
N LEU A 58 -2.95 10.63 3.30
CA LEU A 58 -3.53 9.32 3.61
C LEU A 58 -3.70 9.11 5.13
N ALA A 59 -2.71 9.54 5.93
CA ALA A 59 -2.78 9.41 7.39
C ALA A 59 -3.98 10.14 8.01
N VAL A 60 -4.34 11.30 7.45
CA VAL A 60 -5.51 12.09 7.91
C VAL A 60 -6.81 11.58 7.29
N MET A 61 -6.80 11.27 5.99
CA MET A 61 -8.04 10.98 5.25
C MET A 61 -8.54 9.55 5.44
N VAL A 62 -7.68 8.56 5.69
CA VAL A 62 -8.12 7.15 5.86
C VAL A 62 -9.05 6.97 7.08
N PRO A 63 -8.76 7.52 8.28
CA PRO A 63 -9.70 7.47 9.40
C PRO A 63 -11.03 8.17 9.10
N LEU A 64 -10.97 9.32 8.42
CA LEU A 64 -12.17 10.08 8.01
C LEU A 64 -13.02 9.29 7.01
N ALA A 65 -12.37 8.62 6.05
CA ALA A 65 -13.03 7.75 5.07
C ALA A 65 -13.77 6.57 5.73
N GLY A 66 -13.16 5.95 6.74
CA GLY A 66 -13.80 4.90 7.53
C GLY A 66 -15.06 5.40 8.24
N PHE A 67 -15.00 6.58 8.86
CA PHE A 67 -16.14 7.19 9.55
C PHE A 67 -17.30 7.55 8.60
N LEU A 68 -16.98 8.13 7.43
CA LEU A 68 -17.99 8.50 6.43
C LEU A 68 -18.56 7.28 5.71
N GLY A 69 -17.75 6.25 5.47
CA GLY A 69 -18.14 4.99 4.83
C GLY A 69 -19.23 4.23 5.58
N ASP A 70 -19.30 4.40 6.91
CA ASP A 70 -20.34 3.80 7.75
C ASP A 70 -21.67 4.55 7.70
N ARG A 71 -21.72 5.79 7.20
CA ARG A 71 -22.89 6.70 7.27
C ARG A 71 -23.50 7.02 5.93
N LEU A 72 -22.71 6.99 4.88
CA LEU A 72 -23.11 7.39 3.54
C LEU A 72 -23.28 6.16 2.62
N SER A 73 -23.92 6.36 1.47
CA SER A 73 -24.05 5.35 0.41
C SER A 73 -22.67 4.91 -0.09
N ARG A 74 -22.36 3.64 0.05
CA ARG A 74 -21.08 3.04 -0.40
C ARG A 74 -20.88 3.20 -1.91
N LYS A 75 -21.96 3.03 -2.69
CA LYS A 75 -21.93 3.31 -4.13
C LYS A 75 -21.39 4.70 -4.42
N TRP A 76 -22.00 5.74 -3.81
CA TRP A 76 -21.63 7.11 -4.12
C TRP A 76 -20.25 7.48 -3.58
N ILE A 77 -19.85 6.98 -2.41
CA ILE A 77 -18.48 7.18 -1.91
C ILE A 77 -17.48 6.63 -2.92
N ILE A 78 -17.63 5.37 -3.35
CA ILE A 78 -16.72 4.73 -4.30
C ILE A 78 -16.70 5.49 -5.64
N THR A 79 -17.88 5.85 -6.16
CA THR A 79 -18.00 6.51 -7.47
C THR A 79 -17.40 7.91 -7.46
N ILE A 80 -17.75 8.73 -6.46
CA ILE A 80 -17.23 10.10 -6.33
C ILE A 80 -15.72 10.07 -6.07
N SER A 81 -15.27 9.19 -5.19
CA SER A 81 -13.86 8.96 -4.90
C SER A 81 -13.09 8.64 -6.19
N LEU A 82 -13.55 7.65 -6.97
CA LEU A 82 -12.92 7.26 -8.24
C LEU A 82 -12.87 8.42 -9.24
N LEU A 83 -13.97 9.12 -9.45
CA LEU A 83 -14.02 10.27 -10.36
C LEU A 83 -13.10 11.39 -9.88
N PHE A 84 -13.11 11.71 -8.59
CA PHE A 84 -12.33 12.79 -8.02
C PHE A 84 -10.83 12.55 -8.15
N TRP A 85 -10.30 11.37 -7.70
CA TRP A 85 -8.86 11.13 -7.84
C TRP A 85 -8.43 10.98 -9.29
N SER A 86 -9.29 10.39 -10.16
CA SER A 86 -8.95 10.25 -11.58
C SER A 86 -8.89 11.59 -12.30
N CYS A 87 -9.79 12.53 -11.96
CA CYS A 87 -9.70 13.91 -12.42
C CYS A 87 -8.41 14.58 -11.89
N ALA A 88 -8.10 14.44 -10.61
CA ALA A 88 -6.88 14.97 -10.01
C ALA A 88 -5.63 14.41 -10.68
N THR A 89 -5.60 13.10 -10.95
CA THR A 89 -4.53 12.43 -11.70
C THR A 89 -4.41 13.03 -13.11
N SER A 90 -5.50 13.15 -13.88
CA SER A 90 -5.44 13.77 -15.21
C SER A 90 -4.91 15.19 -15.14
N VAL A 91 -5.41 16.01 -14.23
CA VAL A 91 -4.97 17.41 -14.07
C VAL A 91 -3.51 17.50 -13.58
N THR A 92 -2.98 16.47 -12.90
CA THR A 92 -1.56 16.40 -12.52
C THR A 92 -0.64 16.50 -13.75
N GLY A 93 -1.06 15.99 -14.91
CA GLY A 93 -0.34 16.18 -16.18
C GLY A 93 -0.19 17.63 -16.63
N MET A 94 -0.95 18.57 -16.04
CA MET A 94 -0.85 20.02 -16.32
C MET A 94 0.02 20.76 -15.30
N ALA A 95 0.58 20.07 -14.31
CA ALA A 95 1.40 20.72 -13.29
C ALA A 95 2.67 21.34 -13.89
N THR A 96 3.00 22.56 -13.43
CA THR A 96 4.13 23.36 -13.89
C THR A 96 5.19 23.61 -12.82
N GLY A 97 5.04 23.03 -11.63
CA GLY A 97 5.97 23.17 -10.52
C GLY A 97 5.59 22.41 -9.27
N LEU A 98 6.42 22.53 -8.24
CA LEU A 98 6.31 21.78 -6.97
C LEU A 98 4.93 21.89 -6.32
N LEU A 99 4.41 23.11 -6.15
CA LEU A 99 3.13 23.31 -5.46
C LEU A 99 1.97 22.64 -6.21
N GLY A 100 1.94 22.73 -7.55
CA GLY A 100 0.95 22.06 -8.38
C GLY A 100 0.99 20.52 -8.19
N LEU A 101 2.20 19.94 -8.16
CA LEU A 101 2.38 18.51 -7.91
C LEU A 101 1.94 18.11 -6.50
N ILE A 102 2.29 18.89 -5.46
CA ILE A 102 1.85 18.60 -4.08
C ILE A 102 0.32 18.64 -3.99
N LEU A 103 -0.32 19.69 -4.52
CA LEU A 103 -1.77 19.85 -4.41
C LEU A 103 -2.53 18.81 -5.21
N LEU A 104 -2.14 18.55 -6.46
CA LEU A 104 -2.86 17.64 -7.35
C LEU A 104 -2.50 16.18 -7.07
N ARG A 105 -1.19 15.86 -7.08
CA ARG A 105 -0.72 14.46 -6.93
C ARG A 105 -0.82 13.95 -5.51
N SER A 106 -0.49 14.78 -4.51
CA SER A 106 -0.43 14.30 -3.13
C SER A 106 -1.75 14.54 -2.40
N VAL A 107 -2.23 15.79 -2.36
CA VAL A 107 -3.41 16.15 -1.56
C VAL A 107 -4.71 15.71 -2.26
N ALA A 108 -4.93 16.09 -3.51
CA ALA A 108 -6.18 15.76 -4.19
C ALA A 108 -6.28 14.27 -4.53
N THR A 109 -5.26 13.69 -5.19
CA THR A 109 -5.27 12.26 -5.54
C THR A 109 -5.26 11.40 -4.27
N GLY A 110 -4.33 11.61 -3.32
CA GLY A 110 -4.26 10.84 -2.07
C GLY A 110 -5.51 10.99 -1.21
N GLY A 111 -6.10 12.19 -1.15
CA GLY A 111 -7.36 12.46 -0.47
C GLY A 111 -8.52 11.66 -1.07
N GLY A 112 -8.66 11.69 -2.41
CA GLY A 112 -9.67 10.93 -3.13
C GLY A 112 -9.52 9.42 -2.95
N GLU A 113 -8.32 8.88 -3.13
CA GLU A 113 -8.00 7.46 -3.01
C GLU A 113 -8.35 6.85 -1.64
N SER A 114 -8.26 7.66 -0.57
CA SER A 114 -8.48 7.19 0.81
C SER A 114 -9.88 6.61 1.04
N PHE A 115 -10.88 7.07 0.30
CA PHE A 115 -12.29 6.68 0.50
C PHE A 115 -12.67 5.39 -0.23
N TYR A 116 -11.86 4.94 -1.20
CA TYR A 116 -12.20 3.80 -2.02
C TYR A 116 -12.18 2.47 -1.25
N ALA A 117 -11.04 2.10 -0.68
CA ALA A 117 -10.82 0.75 -0.16
C ALA A 117 -11.79 0.32 0.95
N PRO A 118 -12.05 1.11 2.01
CA PRO A 118 -13.00 0.73 3.06
C PRO A 118 -14.40 0.46 2.52
N SER A 119 -14.87 1.35 1.63
CA SER A 119 -16.20 1.26 1.04
C SER A 119 -16.33 0.09 0.05
N ALA A 120 -15.28 -0.18 -0.76
CA ALA A 120 -15.25 -1.28 -1.71
C ALA A 120 -15.27 -2.66 -1.01
N TYR A 121 -14.43 -2.84 0.02
CA TYR A 121 -14.44 -4.08 0.81
C TYR A 121 -15.80 -4.34 1.46
N ALA A 122 -16.41 -3.32 2.04
CA ALA A 122 -17.72 -3.44 2.66
C ALA A 122 -18.84 -3.74 1.65
N LEU A 123 -18.78 -3.14 0.44
CA LEU A 123 -19.75 -3.39 -0.62
C LEU A 123 -19.59 -4.80 -1.20
N LEU A 124 -18.34 -5.28 -1.43
CA LEU A 124 -18.08 -6.66 -1.87
C LEU A 124 -18.60 -7.67 -0.84
N ALA A 125 -18.30 -7.45 0.43
CA ALA A 125 -18.73 -8.34 1.51
C ALA A 125 -20.25 -8.49 1.58
N SER A 126 -21.01 -7.40 1.31
CA SER A 126 -22.46 -7.41 1.34
C SER A 126 -23.10 -8.21 0.21
N HIS A 127 -22.48 -8.26 -0.97
CA HIS A 127 -23.00 -8.97 -2.14
C HIS A 127 -22.48 -10.41 -2.27
N HIS A 128 -21.36 -10.73 -1.61
CA HIS A 128 -20.68 -12.04 -1.69
C HIS A 128 -20.75 -12.83 -0.38
N LYS A 129 -21.95 -13.00 0.25
CA LYS A 129 -22.10 -13.68 1.56
C LYS A 129 -21.46 -15.08 1.58
N ALA A 130 -21.75 -15.92 0.59
CA ALA A 130 -21.25 -17.28 0.48
C ALA A 130 -19.84 -17.39 -0.17
N THR A 131 -19.40 -16.38 -0.91
CA THR A 131 -18.13 -16.38 -1.65
C THR A 131 -17.24 -15.22 -1.26
N ARG A 132 -17.37 -14.72 -0.02
CA ARG A 132 -16.72 -13.50 0.47
C ARG A 132 -15.20 -13.58 0.37
N SER A 133 -14.60 -14.66 0.83
CA SER A 133 -13.14 -14.84 0.80
C SER A 133 -12.59 -14.86 -0.62
N VAL A 134 -13.25 -15.58 -1.53
CA VAL A 134 -12.86 -15.62 -2.95
C VAL A 134 -12.95 -14.23 -3.60
N ALA A 135 -14.05 -13.51 -3.38
CA ALA A 135 -14.22 -12.17 -3.92
C ALA A 135 -13.15 -11.18 -3.42
N LEU A 136 -12.86 -11.20 -2.11
CA LEU A 136 -11.84 -10.35 -1.52
C LEU A 136 -10.43 -10.74 -2.00
N SER A 137 -10.14 -12.02 -2.21
CA SER A 137 -8.86 -12.47 -2.77
C SER A 137 -8.65 -12.02 -4.22
N ILE A 138 -9.69 -12.11 -5.06
CA ILE A 138 -9.63 -11.63 -6.46
C ILE A 138 -9.43 -10.11 -6.47
N HIS A 139 -10.18 -9.38 -5.66
CA HIS A 139 -10.02 -7.92 -5.54
C HIS A 139 -8.61 -7.55 -5.06
N GLN A 140 -8.06 -8.26 -4.06
CA GLN A 140 -6.69 -8.05 -3.60
C GLN A 140 -5.65 -8.43 -4.67
N GLY A 141 -5.92 -9.45 -5.49
CA GLY A 141 -5.08 -9.79 -6.65
C GLY A 141 -4.96 -8.64 -7.65
N ALA A 142 -6.04 -7.88 -7.86
CA ALA A 142 -6.03 -6.72 -8.74
C ALA A 142 -5.07 -5.59 -8.24
N LEU A 143 -4.89 -5.44 -6.91
CA LEU A 143 -3.88 -4.54 -6.33
C LEU A 143 -2.47 -4.90 -6.83
N TYR A 144 -2.08 -6.17 -6.67
CA TYR A 144 -0.76 -6.63 -7.08
C TYR A 144 -0.56 -6.51 -8.59
N LEU A 145 -1.58 -6.84 -9.40
CA LEU A 145 -1.55 -6.65 -10.84
C LEU A 145 -1.35 -5.18 -11.21
N GLY A 146 -2.06 -4.25 -10.54
CA GLY A 146 -1.90 -2.82 -10.75
C GLY A 146 -0.45 -2.36 -10.51
N LEU A 147 0.14 -2.77 -9.38
CA LEU A 147 1.53 -2.44 -9.06
C LEU A 147 2.54 -3.08 -10.03
N MET A 148 2.37 -4.36 -10.37
CA MET A 148 3.28 -5.07 -11.29
C MET A 148 3.26 -4.49 -12.70
N CYS A 149 2.07 -4.16 -13.21
CA CYS A 149 1.91 -3.65 -14.58
C CYS A 149 2.26 -2.17 -14.72
N SER A 150 2.10 -1.39 -13.65
CA SER A 150 2.25 0.08 -13.69
C SER A 150 3.60 0.53 -14.22
N GLY A 151 4.70 -0.12 -13.81
CA GLY A 151 6.05 0.23 -14.22
C GLY A 151 6.26 0.12 -15.73
N TYR A 152 5.82 -1.00 -16.32
CA TYR A 152 5.91 -1.20 -17.76
C TYR A 152 4.95 -0.30 -18.54
N LEU A 153 3.67 -0.25 -18.14
CA LEU A 153 2.66 0.55 -18.83
C LEU A 153 3.00 2.04 -18.81
N ALA A 154 3.34 2.58 -17.64
CA ALA A 154 3.70 3.98 -17.52
C ALA A 154 5.00 4.31 -18.27
N GLY A 155 6.01 3.44 -18.21
CA GLY A 155 7.26 3.63 -18.94
C GLY A 155 7.08 3.58 -20.46
N MET A 156 6.20 2.72 -20.99
CA MET A 156 5.88 2.67 -22.41
C MET A 156 5.15 3.93 -22.88
N VAL A 157 4.19 4.42 -22.08
CA VAL A 157 3.44 5.65 -22.40
C VAL A 157 4.36 6.86 -22.33
N GLU A 158 5.23 6.92 -21.33
CA GLU A 158 6.21 7.99 -21.19
C GLU A 158 7.18 8.05 -22.38
N ALA A 159 7.74 6.91 -22.79
CA ALA A 159 8.64 6.80 -23.92
C ALA A 159 8.01 7.22 -25.25
N ALA A 160 6.69 7.02 -25.41
CA ALA A 160 5.98 7.37 -26.65
C ALA A 160 5.46 8.81 -26.68
N TRP A 161 4.96 9.33 -25.54
CA TRP A 161 4.20 10.59 -25.48
C TRP A 161 4.59 11.51 -24.31
N GLY A 162 5.65 11.16 -23.56
CA GLY A 162 6.13 11.92 -22.43
C GLY A 162 5.32 11.71 -21.14
N TRP A 163 5.86 12.20 -20.02
CA TRP A 163 5.33 11.95 -18.70
C TRP A 163 3.91 12.50 -18.45
N ARG A 164 3.53 13.60 -19.10
CA ARG A 164 2.19 14.18 -18.99
C ARG A 164 1.12 13.24 -19.51
N ALA A 165 1.39 12.56 -20.64
CA ALA A 165 0.48 11.60 -21.24
C ALA A 165 0.18 10.42 -20.31
N VAL A 166 1.13 10.03 -19.44
CA VAL A 166 0.90 8.98 -18.43
C VAL A 166 -0.26 9.36 -17.51
N PHE A 167 -0.28 10.59 -17.01
CA PHE A 167 -1.35 11.09 -16.14
C PHE A 167 -2.68 11.25 -16.89
N TYR A 168 -2.65 11.78 -18.12
CA TYR A 168 -3.88 11.91 -18.94
C TYR A 168 -4.50 10.55 -19.26
N LEU A 169 -3.70 9.55 -19.62
CA LEU A 169 -4.21 8.22 -19.98
C LEU A 169 -4.81 7.50 -18.76
N PHE A 170 -4.04 7.40 -17.67
CA PHE A 170 -4.52 6.67 -16.49
C PHE A 170 -5.69 7.38 -15.82
N GLY A 171 -5.63 8.70 -15.66
CA GLY A 171 -6.74 9.48 -15.15
C GLY A 171 -7.98 9.41 -16.06
N GLY A 172 -7.79 9.49 -17.39
CA GLY A 172 -8.86 9.32 -18.37
C GLY A 172 -9.55 7.97 -18.29
N CYS A 173 -8.77 6.88 -18.20
CA CYS A 173 -9.32 5.53 -17.98
C CYS A 173 -10.13 5.44 -16.68
N GLY A 174 -9.63 6.05 -15.60
CA GLY A 174 -10.34 6.10 -14.33
C GLY A 174 -11.63 6.91 -14.38
N ILE A 175 -11.65 8.04 -15.12
CA ILE A 175 -12.87 8.83 -15.35
C ILE A 175 -13.91 8.01 -16.12
N VAL A 176 -13.51 7.33 -17.20
CA VAL A 176 -14.41 6.45 -17.97
C VAL A 176 -14.98 5.36 -17.07
N LEU A 177 -14.16 4.71 -16.26
CA LEU A 177 -14.61 3.68 -15.31
C LEU A 177 -15.56 4.27 -14.25
N GLY A 178 -15.28 5.47 -13.75
CA GLY A 178 -16.15 6.19 -12.82
C GLY A 178 -17.52 6.52 -13.40
N LEU A 179 -17.58 6.91 -14.68
CA LEU A 179 -18.84 7.10 -15.37
C LEU A 179 -19.62 5.77 -15.53
N VAL A 180 -18.94 4.67 -15.81
CA VAL A 180 -19.57 3.33 -15.79
C VAL A 180 -20.13 3.02 -14.40
N PHE A 181 -19.46 3.40 -13.31
CA PHE A 181 -19.94 3.20 -11.94
C PHE A 181 -21.24 3.96 -11.63
N VAL A 182 -21.40 5.19 -12.15
CA VAL A 182 -22.65 5.97 -11.99
C VAL A 182 -23.86 5.12 -12.39
N PHE A 183 -23.76 4.42 -13.53
CA PHE A 183 -24.88 3.67 -14.13
C PHE A 183 -24.98 2.22 -13.63
N ARG A 184 -23.85 1.55 -13.43
CA ARG A 184 -23.79 0.10 -13.16
C ARG A 184 -23.70 -0.26 -11.69
N LEU A 185 -23.09 0.56 -10.83
CA LEU A 185 -22.92 0.24 -9.42
C LEU A 185 -24.26 0.35 -8.69
N LYS A 186 -24.54 -0.62 -7.81
CA LYS A 186 -25.72 -0.63 -6.93
C LYS A 186 -25.26 -0.67 -5.48
N ASP A 187 -25.99 0.01 -4.60
CA ASP A 187 -25.66 0.06 -3.18
C ASP A 187 -25.96 -1.26 -2.45
N ALA A 188 -25.46 -1.36 -1.24
CA ALA A 188 -25.76 -2.48 -0.36
C ALA A 188 -27.26 -2.55 0.01
N PRO A 189 -27.80 -3.75 0.27
CA PRO A 189 -29.16 -3.91 0.75
C PRO A 189 -29.40 -3.08 2.03
N LYS A 190 -30.53 -2.35 2.08
CA LYS A 190 -30.87 -1.42 3.18
C LYS A 190 -30.88 -2.06 4.57
N GLU A 191 -31.21 -3.35 4.66
CA GLU A 191 -31.24 -4.11 5.92
C GLU A 191 -29.86 -4.25 6.57
N GLU A 192 -28.80 -4.41 5.78
CA GLU A 192 -27.41 -4.51 6.30
C GLU A 192 -26.89 -3.16 6.80
N VAL A 193 -27.26 -2.08 6.14
CA VAL A 193 -26.86 -0.73 6.57
C VAL A 193 -27.46 -0.41 7.95
N LYS A 194 -28.72 -0.80 8.19
CA LYS A 194 -29.38 -0.64 9.49
C LYS A 194 -28.76 -1.51 10.59
N ALA A 195 -28.41 -2.76 10.29
CA ALA A 195 -27.81 -3.67 11.26
C ALA A 195 -26.41 -3.20 11.74
N VAL A 196 -25.60 -2.66 10.84
CA VAL A 196 -24.26 -2.10 11.18
C VAL A 196 -24.40 -0.81 12.00
N SER A 197 -25.41 0.02 11.72
CA SER A 197 -25.61 1.27 12.48
C SER A 197 -26.23 1.07 13.86
N ALA A 198 -26.91 -0.06 14.09
CA ALA A 198 -27.56 -0.39 15.35
C ALA A 198 -26.63 -1.10 16.36
N ALA A 199 -25.47 -1.60 15.93
CA ALA A 199 -24.52 -2.23 16.83
C ALA A 199 -23.86 -1.16 17.74
N GLU A 200 -23.91 -1.35 19.05
CA GLU A 200 -23.20 -0.50 20.02
C GLU A 200 -21.69 -0.57 19.75
N LYS A 201 -21.16 0.49 19.15
CA LYS A 201 -19.70 0.63 18.96
C LYS A 201 -19.10 1.23 20.24
N PRO A 202 -18.01 0.66 20.75
CA PRO A 202 -17.32 1.26 21.91
C PRO A 202 -16.88 2.69 21.56
N LYS A 203 -16.82 3.56 22.57
CA LYS A 203 -16.32 4.93 22.36
C LYS A 203 -14.89 4.88 21.84
N VAL A 204 -14.61 5.68 20.81
CA VAL A 204 -13.26 5.70 20.18
C VAL A 204 -12.16 5.90 21.21
N TRP A 205 -12.36 6.83 22.15
CA TRP A 205 -11.38 7.11 23.20
C TRP A 205 -11.13 5.92 24.12
N GLU A 206 -12.17 5.20 24.52
CA GLU A 206 -12.06 3.97 25.32
C GLU A 206 -11.22 2.91 24.56
N SER A 207 -11.54 2.73 23.28
CA SER A 207 -10.80 1.81 22.42
C SER A 207 -9.32 2.18 22.33
N VAL A 208 -9.00 3.45 22.11
CA VAL A 208 -7.62 3.94 22.06
C VAL A 208 -6.89 3.68 23.37
N CYS A 209 -7.52 3.99 24.52
CA CYS A 209 -6.92 3.76 25.83
C CYS A 209 -6.60 2.28 26.10
N VAL A 210 -7.50 1.37 25.70
CA VAL A 210 -7.26 -0.08 25.83
C VAL A 210 -6.10 -0.54 24.95
N LEU A 211 -6.09 -0.10 23.68
CA LEU A 211 -5.08 -0.52 22.70
C LEU A 211 -3.68 0.00 23.06
N VAL A 212 -3.55 1.26 23.51
CA VAL A 212 -2.27 1.84 23.92
C VAL A 212 -1.74 1.19 25.21
N LYS A 213 -2.62 0.67 26.08
CA LYS A 213 -2.21 -0.07 27.27
C LYS A 213 -1.85 -1.54 27.00
N THR A 214 -2.02 -2.04 25.79
CA THR A 214 -1.70 -3.43 25.39
C THR A 214 -0.34 -3.48 24.70
N PRO A 215 0.75 -3.90 25.37
CA PRO A 215 2.11 -3.85 24.82
C PRO A 215 2.26 -4.65 23.51
N SER A 216 1.58 -5.79 23.38
CA SER A 216 1.62 -6.57 22.13
C SER A 216 1.05 -5.81 20.94
N VAL A 217 0.04 -4.94 21.14
CA VAL A 217 -0.51 -4.08 20.08
C VAL A 217 0.50 -3.01 19.67
N LEU A 218 1.18 -2.38 20.64
CA LEU A 218 2.21 -1.38 20.34
C LEU A 218 3.38 -1.99 19.57
N LEU A 219 3.86 -3.15 20.00
CA LEU A 219 4.98 -3.85 19.36
C LEU A 219 4.61 -4.35 17.96
N ALA A 220 3.39 -4.87 17.76
CA ALA A 220 2.87 -5.21 16.43
C ALA A 220 2.77 -3.98 15.52
N THR A 221 2.35 -2.83 16.08
CA THR A 221 2.30 -1.56 15.35
C THR A 221 3.69 -1.10 14.91
N ILE A 222 4.72 -1.21 15.77
CA ILE A 222 6.12 -0.90 15.40
C ILE A 222 6.58 -1.79 14.23
N GLY A 223 6.32 -3.09 14.28
CA GLY A 223 6.65 -4.01 13.18
C GLY A 223 5.96 -3.62 11.88
N PHE A 224 4.67 -3.29 11.92
CA PHE A 224 3.92 -2.85 10.75
C PHE A 224 4.40 -1.49 10.23
N CYS A 225 4.72 -0.55 11.12
CA CYS A 225 5.31 0.72 10.75
C CYS A 225 6.64 0.54 9.99
N ALA A 226 7.50 -0.38 10.42
CA ALA A 226 8.75 -0.69 9.73
C ALA A 226 8.48 -1.17 8.28
N VAL A 227 7.48 -2.03 8.07
CA VAL A 227 7.11 -2.50 6.72
C VAL A 227 6.60 -1.35 5.85
N VAL A 228 5.68 -0.53 6.35
CA VAL A 228 5.12 0.60 5.60
C VAL A 228 6.20 1.63 5.30
N PHE A 229 7.06 1.94 6.27
CA PHE A 229 8.19 2.86 6.14
C PHE A 229 9.11 2.47 4.99
N VAL A 230 9.53 1.21 4.95
CA VAL A 230 10.43 0.71 3.89
C VAL A 230 9.70 0.61 2.56
N ASN A 231 8.47 0.10 2.53
CA ASN A 231 7.72 -0.07 1.29
C ASN A 231 7.42 1.25 0.59
N ASN A 232 7.08 2.30 1.35
CA ASN A 232 6.79 3.62 0.78
C ASN A 232 8.02 4.19 0.07
N ALA A 233 9.19 4.14 0.71
CA ALA A 233 10.43 4.58 0.12
C ALA A 233 10.83 3.70 -1.08
N TYR A 234 10.67 2.38 -0.97
CA TYR A 234 10.98 1.45 -2.06
C TYR A 234 10.14 1.75 -3.31
N VAL A 235 8.81 1.78 -3.18
CA VAL A 235 7.92 2.04 -4.32
C VAL A 235 8.23 3.39 -4.96
N PHE A 236 8.61 4.38 -4.15
CA PHE A 236 8.90 5.73 -4.64
C PHE A 236 10.26 5.84 -5.35
N TRP A 237 11.34 5.30 -4.75
CA TRP A 237 12.71 5.53 -5.22
C TRP A 237 13.32 4.40 -6.05
N ALA A 238 12.79 3.16 -5.98
CA ALA A 238 13.42 2.02 -6.66
C ALA A 238 13.48 2.15 -8.20
N PRO A 239 12.45 2.64 -8.91
CA PRO A 239 12.56 2.88 -10.35
C PRO A 239 13.69 3.83 -10.72
N THR A 240 13.74 4.98 -10.04
CA THR A 240 14.79 6.01 -10.23
C THR A 240 16.16 5.46 -9.90
N PHE A 241 16.28 4.70 -8.80
CA PHE A 241 17.56 4.09 -8.41
C PHE A 241 18.11 3.15 -9.47
N VAL A 242 17.29 2.24 -10.00
CA VAL A 242 17.72 1.30 -11.03
C VAL A 242 18.11 2.03 -12.32
N MET A 243 17.30 3.01 -12.71
CA MET A 243 17.58 3.80 -13.91
C MET A 243 18.93 4.51 -13.81
N GLU A 244 19.16 5.25 -12.73
CA GLU A 244 20.40 6.03 -12.55
C GLU A 244 21.63 5.17 -12.30
N LYS A 245 21.48 4.07 -11.54
CA LYS A 245 22.60 3.18 -11.23
C LYS A 245 23.16 2.45 -12.45
N PHE A 246 22.29 2.10 -13.40
CA PHE A 246 22.65 1.29 -14.56
C PHE A 246 22.53 2.04 -15.90
N LYS A 247 22.46 3.39 -15.88
CA LYS A 247 22.38 4.20 -17.10
C LYS A 247 23.58 4.01 -18.05
N ASP A 248 24.77 3.83 -17.47
CA ASP A 248 26.03 3.68 -18.20
C ASP A 248 26.46 2.20 -18.34
N ALA A 249 25.56 1.24 -18.11
CA ALA A 249 25.85 -0.18 -18.30
C ALA A 249 26.03 -0.52 -19.80
N ALA A 250 26.68 -1.66 -20.09
CA ALA A 250 26.93 -2.12 -21.46
C ALA A 250 25.64 -2.19 -22.32
N VAL A 251 24.53 -2.50 -21.68
CA VAL A 251 23.18 -2.31 -22.24
C VAL A 251 22.49 -1.25 -21.39
N PRO A 252 22.32 -0.02 -21.89
CA PRO A 252 21.74 1.07 -21.13
C PRO A 252 20.36 0.72 -20.56
N MET A 253 20.13 1.11 -19.29
CA MET A 253 18.86 0.89 -18.63
C MET A 253 17.84 1.92 -19.16
N THR A 254 16.73 1.45 -19.70
CA THR A 254 15.60 2.31 -20.07
C THR A 254 14.66 2.52 -18.89
N LEU A 255 13.91 3.63 -18.90
CA LEU A 255 12.93 3.93 -17.86
C LEU A 255 11.89 2.80 -17.73
N THR A 256 11.37 2.31 -18.84
CA THR A 256 10.41 1.19 -18.90
C THR A 256 10.97 -0.07 -18.24
N ARG A 257 12.25 -0.42 -18.54
CA ARG A 257 12.89 -1.62 -17.97
C ARG A 257 13.19 -1.44 -16.49
N ALA A 258 13.66 -0.28 -16.08
CA ALA A 258 13.97 0.04 -14.69
C ALA A 258 12.71 0.00 -13.82
N ALA A 259 11.68 0.74 -14.23
CA ALA A 259 10.42 0.82 -13.49
C ALA A 259 9.65 -0.51 -13.53
N GLY A 260 9.55 -1.13 -14.72
CA GLY A 260 8.90 -2.42 -14.88
C GLY A 260 9.55 -3.50 -14.03
N GLY A 261 10.88 -3.60 -14.05
CA GLY A 261 11.60 -4.59 -13.24
C GLY A 261 11.46 -4.33 -11.73
N ALA A 262 11.64 -3.09 -11.27
CA ALA A 262 11.52 -2.73 -9.87
C ALA A 262 10.12 -3.07 -9.30
N MET A 263 9.07 -2.84 -10.07
CA MET A 263 7.70 -3.15 -9.64
C MET A 263 7.39 -4.64 -9.77
N LEU A 264 7.75 -5.28 -10.90
CA LEU A 264 7.40 -6.67 -11.17
C LEU A 264 8.06 -7.65 -10.19
N TYR A 265 9.40 -7.63 -10.10
CA TYR A 265 10.12 -8.65 -9.31
C TYR A 265 9.75 -8.60 -7.83
N HIS A 266 9.64 -7.41 -7.26
CA HIS A 266 9.23 -7.24 -5.87
C HIS A 266 7.80 -7.71 -5.61
N HIS A 267 6.83 -7.20 -6.39
CA HIS A 267 5.41 -7.45 -6.09
C HIS A 267 4.98 -8.86 -6.48
N LEU A 268 5.56 -9.46 -7.54
CA LEU A 268 5.31 -10.86 -7.89
C LEU A 268 5.81 -11.80 -6.79
N ALA A 269 7.04 -11.57 -6.32
CA ALA A 269 7.61 -12.35 -5.23
C ALA A 269 6.81 -12.20 -3.92
N ALA A 270 6.36 -10.98 -3.60
CA ALA A 270 5.50 -10.73 -2.45
C ALA A 270 4.15 -11.44 -2.57
N PHE A 271 3.51 -11.40 -3.74
CA PHE A 271 2.25 -12.09 -3.99
C PHE A 271 2.37 -13.60 -3.82
N CYS A 272 3.40 -14.22 -4.41
CA CYS A 272 3.67 -15.65 -4.23
C CYS A 272 3.95 -16.00 -2.76
N ALA A 273 4.71 -15.16 -2.05
CA ALA A 273 5.02 -15.36 -0.65
C ALA A 273 3.81 -15.23 0.27
N ILE A 274 2.86 -14.32 -0.01
CA ILE A 274 1.59 -14.22 0.72
C ILE A 274 0.78 -15.50 0.56
N MET A 275 0.69 -16.04 -0.65
CA MET A 275 -0.05 -17.28 -0.89
C MET A 275 0.59 -18.45 -0.16
N ALA A 276 1.88 -18.68 -0.34
CA ALA A 276 2.61 -19.77 0.33
C ALA A 276 2.64 -19.60 1.85
N GLY A 277 2.87 -18.37 2.32
CA GLY A 277 2.92 -18.02 3.74
C GLY A 277 1.58 -18.22 4.46
N GLY A 278 0.47 -17.99 3.77
CA GLY A 278 -0.87 -18.26 4.30
C GLY A 278 -1.06 -19.74 4.62
N PHE A 279 -0.81 -20.63 3.66
CA PHE A 279 -0.90 -22.08 3.87
C PHE A 279 0.05 -22.56 4.97
N LEU A 280 1.30 -22.08 4.95
CA LEU A 280 2.29 -22.42 5.97
C LEU A 280 1.84 -21.99 7.37
N THR A 281 1.34 -20.78 7.48
CA THR A 281 0.88 -20.24 8.77
C THR A 281 -0.30 -21.01 9.31
N ASP A 282 -1.33 -21.29 8.51
CA ASP A 282 -2.53 -22.01 8.94
C ASP A 282 -2.21 -23.45 9.39
N TRP A 283 -1.21 -24.06 8.76
CA TRP A 283 -0.73 -25.38 9.17
C TRP A 283 0.03 -25.35 10.51
N MET A 284 0.98 -24.42 10.64
CA MET A 284 1.89 -24.37 11.80
C MET A 284 1.24 -23.80 13.07
N VAL A 285 0.30 -22.85 12.94
CA VAL A 285 -0.36 -22.21 14.09
C VAL A 285 -1.17 -23.21 14.93
N ARG A 286 -1.66 -24.28 14.32
CA ARG A 286 -2.37 -25.38 15.05
C ARG A 286 -1.52 -25.95 16.17
N ASN A 287 -0.21 -26.07 15.96
CA ASN A 287 0.73 -26.65 16.93
C ASN A 287 1.46 -25.57 17.73
N ASN A 288 1.66 -24.38 17.16
CA ASN A 288 2.38 -23.30 17.80
C ASN A 288 1.69 -21.94 17.58
N PRO A 289 0.89 -21.46 18.53
CA PRO A 289 0.19 -20.17 18.41
C PRO A 289 1.10 -18.95 18.21
N ARG A 290 2.40 -19.05 18.58
CA ARG A 290 3.38 -17.98 18.38
C ARG A 290 3.96 -17.96 16.96
N PHE A 291 3.64 -18.92 16.11
CA PHE A 291 4.24 -19.07 14.79
C PHE A 291 4.04 -17.84 13.92
N ARG A 292 2.88 -17.15 14.00
CA ARG A 292 2.63 -15.89 13.28
C ARG A 292 3.70 -14.84 13.59
N LEU A 293 3.96 -14.60 14.86
CA LEU A 293 4.97 -13.63 15.30
C LEU A 293 6.38 -14.09 14.95
N MET A 294 6.67 -15.39 15.08
CA MET A 294 7.95 -15.96 14.69
C MET A 294 8.20 -15.75 13.19
N LEU A 295 7.23 -16.04 12.34
CA LEU A 295 7.34 -15.83 10.89
C LEU A 295 7.51 -14.34 10.55
N GLN A 296 6.73 -13.45 11.18
CA GLN A 296 6.83 -12.00 10.97
C GLN A 296 8.20 -11.45 11.41
N GLY A 297 8.67 -11.80 12.61
CA GLY A 297 9.97 -11.37 13.12
C GLY A 297 11.12 -11.86 12.24
N SER A 298 11.10 -13.15 11.86
CA SER A 298 12.10 -13.73 10.96
C SER A 298 12.06 -13.10 9.56
N ALA A 299 10.87 -12.81 9.04
CA ALA A 299 10.72 -12.17 7.74
C ALA A 299 11.34 -10.76 7.72
N LEU A 300 11.13 -9.96 8.76
CA LEU A 300 11.79 -8.65 8.87
C LEU A 300 13.31 -8.78 8.99
N LEU A 301 13.79 -9.71 9.83
CA LEU A 301 15.22 -9.91 10.04
C LEU A 301 15.94 -10.35 8.75
N LEU A 302 15.36 -11.30 8.02
CA LEU A 302 15.94 -11.83 6.77
C LEU A 302 15.67 -10.89 5.58
N GLY A 303 14.65 -10.05 5.66
CA GLY A 303 14.37 -8.99 4.68
C GLY A 303 15.36 -7.83 4.74
N ALA A 304 15.90 -7.52 5.92
CA ALA A 304 16.86 -6.42 6.09
C ALA A 304 18.10 -6.53 5.19
N PRO A 305 18.83 -7.66 5.12
CA PRO A 305 19.94 -7.80 4.20
C PRO A 305 19.53 -7.69 2.73
N MET A 306 18.33 -8.10 2.34
CA MET A 306 17.85 -7.94 0.96
C MET A 306 17.68 -6.45 0.60
N ILE A 307 17.10 -5.65 1.52
CA ILE A 307 16.97 -4.19 1.34
C ILE A 307 18.36 -3.55 1.20
N TYR A 308 19.32 -3.92 2.05
CA TYR A 308 20.69 -3.43 1.97
C TYR A 308 21.35 -3.80 0.63
N LEU A 309 21.18 -5.04 0.18
CA LEU A 309 21.72 -5.55 -1.09
C LEU A 309 21.13 -4.84 -2.31
N ILE A 310 19.88 -4.35 -2.28
CA ILE A 310 19.35 -3.52 -3.37
C ILE A 310 20.28 -2.34 -3.64
N GLY A 311 20.72 -1.65 -2.59
CA GLY A 311 21.69 -0.54 -2.71
C GLY A 311 23.07 -0.97 -3.18
N LYS A 312 23.59 -2.10 -2.73
CA LYS A 312 24.99 -2.52 -2.89
C LYS A 312 25.28 -3.45 -4.06
N ALA A 313 24.27 -4.14 -4.61
CA ALA A 313 24.48 -5.11 -5.69
C ALA A 313 25.11 -4.47 -6.94
N ASP A 314 26.21 -5.02 -7.45
CA ASP A 314 26.97 -4.43 -8.57
C ASP A 314 26.37 -4.72 -9.95
N GLY A 315 25.46 -5.68 -10.06
CA GLY A 315 24.84 -6.10 -11.33
C GLY A 315 23.33 -5.98 -11.34
N VAL A 316 22.76 -5.76 -12.52
CA VAL A 316 21.31 -5.67 -12.74
C VAL A 316 20.58 -6.89 -12.21
N MET A 317 21.07 -8.11 -12.52
CA MET A 317 20.44 -9.36 -12.05
C MET A 317 20.49 -9.51 -10.54
N ALA A 318 21.61 -9.15 -9.92
CA ALA A 318 21.77 -9.19 -8.47
C ALA A 318 20.80 -8.19 -7.78
N THR A 319 20.59 -7.02 -8.40
CA THR A 319 19.60 -6.04 -7.92
C THR A 319 18.18 -6.59 -8.02
N TRP A 320 17.81 -7.23 -9.14
CA TRP A 320 16.48 -7.87 -9.27
C TRP A 320 16.29 -9.00 -8.26
N PHE A 321 17.31 -9.80 -8.03
CA PHE A 321 17.28 -10.85 -7.00
C PHE A 321 17.08 -10.28 -5.59
N ALA A 322 17.79 -9.21 -5.25
CA ALA A 322 17.61 -8.53 -3.97
C ALA A 322 16.20 -7.94 -3.81
N MET A 323 15.64 -7.34 -4.87
CA MET A 323 14.28 -6.81 -4.89
C MET A 323 13.23 -7.93 -4.74
N ALA A 324 13.41 -9.06 -5.42
CA ALA A 324 12.54 -10.23 -5.28
C ALA A 324 12.63 -10.81 -3.86
N GLY A 325 13.86 -10.95 -3.32
CA GLY A 325 14.07 -11.39 -1.94
C GLY A 325 13.40 -10.49 -0.92
N TYR A 326 13.52 -9.18 -1.05
CA TYR A 326 12.78 -8.23 -0.24
C TYR A 326 11.26 -8.45 -0.37
N GLY A 327 10.76 -8.67 -1.59
CA GLY A 327 9.35 -8.98 -1.85
C GLY A 327 8.87 -10.23 -1.11
N VAL A 328 9.65 -11.33 -1.17
CA VAL A 328 9.34 -12.57 -0.43
C VAL A 328 9.16 -12.30 1.06
N PHE A 329 10.14 -11.67 1.70
CA PHE A 329 10.10 -11.44 3.14
C PHE A 329 9.01 -10.44 3.53
N ARG A 330 8.76 -9.40 2.71
CA ARG A 330 7.63 -8.51 2.92
C ARG A 330 6.30 -9.28 2.86
N GLY A 331 6.11 -10.16 1.87
CA GLY A 331 4.88 -10.95 1.73
C GLY A 331 4.65 -11.90 2.90
N LEU A 332 5.70 -12.56 3.41
CA LEU A 332 5.64 -13.42 4.59
C LEU A 332 5.26 -12.66 5.87
N PHE A 333 5.65 -11.39 5.98
CA PHE A 333 5.17 -10.54 7.07
C PHE A 333 3.69 -10.17 6.89
N GLU A 334 3.34 -9.71 5.69
CA GLU A 334 2.04 -9.09 5.38
C GLU A 334 0.87 -10.05 5.59
N VAL A 335 1.04 -11.33 5.25
CA VAL A 335 0.00 -12.36 5.40
C VAL A 335 -0.51 -12.49 6.84
N ASN A 336 0.32 -12.21 7.83
CA ASN A 336 -0.03 -12.33 9.24
C ASN A 336 -0.37 -10.99 9.92
N THR A 337 -0.30 -9.86 9.22
CA THR A 337 -0.43 -8.52 9.82
C THR A 337 -1.70 -8.35 10.65
N HIS A 338 -2.86 -8.65 10.07
CA HIS A 338 -4.13 -8.51 10.79
C HIS A 338 -4.40 -9.70 11.73
N ALA A 339 -3.98 -10.91 11.34
CA ALA A 339 -4.21 -12.10 12.15
C ALA A 339 -3.47 -12.03 13.49
N SER A 340 -2.18 -11.63 13.48
CA SER A 340 -1.40 -11.48 14.71
C SER A 340 -1.91 -10.35 15.61
N LEU A 341 -2.41 -9.26 15.02
CA LEU A 341 -3.07 -8.19 15.77
C LEU A 341 -4.35 -8.68 16.43
N PHE A 342 -5.16 -9.48 15.71
CA PHE A 342 -6.43 -10.02 16.24
C PHE A 342 -6.25 -11.10 17.30
N ASP A 343 -5.09 -11.75 17.35
CA ASP A 343 -4.75 -12.67 18.44
C ASP A 343 -4.64 -11.97 19.81
N VAL A 344 -4.38 -10.65 19.83
CA VAL A 344 -4.18 -9.86 21.06
C VAL A 344 -5.21 -8.73 21.25
N VAL A 345 -6.19 -8.63 20.34
CA VAL A 345 -7.24 -7.60 20.38
C VAL A 345 -8.62 -8.24 20.40
N SER A 346 -9.40 -7.91 21.44
CA SER A 346 -10.81 -8.36 21.55
C SER A 346 -11.63 -7.91 20.32
N PRO A 347 -12.58 -8.74 19.84
CA PRO A 347 -13.37 -8.48 18.61
C PRO A 347 -13.97 -7.09 18.52
N LYS A 348 -14.47 -6.56 19.64
CA LYS A 348 -15.09 -5.22 19.70
C LYS A 348 -14.15 -4.05 19.38
N TYR A 349 -12.82 -4.23 19.51
CA TYR A 349 -11.81 -3.19 19.28
C TYR A 349 -11.00 -3.38 18.00
N ARG A 350 -11.18 -4.49 17.25
CA ARG A 350 -10.35 -4.85 16.08
C ARG A 350 -10.34 -3.77 15.00
N SER A 351 -11.49 -3.19 14.69
CA SER A 351 -11.59 -2.13 13.67
C SER A 351 -10.77 -0.89 14.06
N THR A 352 -10.88 -0.46 15.33
CA THR A 352 -10.12 0.68 15.85
C THR A 352 -8.62 0.38 15.90
N ALA A 353 -8.24 -0.87 16.24
CA ALA A 353 -6.85 -1.29 16.28
C ALA A 353 -6.19 -1.22 14.89
N VAL A 354 -6.86 -1.75 13.87
CA VAL A 354 -6.39 -1.66 12.48
C VAL A 354 -6.28 -0.21 12.03
N GLY A 355 -7.29 0.62 12.33
CA GLY A 355 -7.27 2.04 11.97
C GLY A 355 -6.11 2.80 12.63
N LEU A 356 -5.89 2.59 13.93
CA LEU A 356 -4.81 3.23 14.68
C LEU A 356 -3.42 2.78 14.18
N MET A 357 -3.25 1.47 13.97
CA MET A 357 -2.03 0.90 13.41
C MET A 357 -1.71 1.47 12.02
N THR A 358 -2.71 1.55 11.15
CA THR A 358 -2.54 2.08 9.77
C THR A 358 -2.24 3.58 9.77
N MET A 359 -2.96 4.36 10.59
CA MET A 359 -2.73 5.80 10.74
C MET A 359 -1.30 6.08 11.22
N THR A 360 -0.85 5.38 12.28
CA THR A 360 0.51 5.52 12.80
C THR A 360 1.56 5.16 11.74
N ALA A 361 1.33 4.09 10.98
CA ALA A 361 2.24 3.66 9.92
C ALA A 361 2.32 4.67 8.77
N PHE A 362 1.22 5.31 8.38
CA PHE A 362 1.25 6.35 7.35
C PHE A 362 1.92 7.63 7.85
N ILE A 363 1.69 8.05 9.11
CA ILE A 363 2.40 9.20 9.70
C ILE A 363 3.91 8.96 9.65
N LEU A 364 4.40 7.82 10.12
CA LEU A 364 5.82 7.48 10.06
C LEU A 364 6.30 7.28 8.62
N GLY A 365 5.45 6.78 7.75
CA GLY A 365 5.71 6.58 6.32
C GLY A 365 5.92 7.86 5.51
N THR A 366 5.67 9.04 6.08
CA THR A 366 6.01 10.34 5.45
C THR A 366 7.51 10.60 5.43
N VAL A 367 8.23 10.08 6.42
CA VAL A 367 9.64 10.41 6.64
C VAL A 367 10.59 9.85 5.57
N PRO A 368 10.51 8.56 5.16
CA PRO A 368 11.57 7.93 4.40
C PRO A 368 11.72 8.47 2.97
N THR A 369 10.62 8.88 2.32
CA THR A 369 10.69 9.45 0.96
C THR A 369 11.42 10.78 0.94
N MET A 370 11.09 11.69 1.87
CA MET A 370 11.77 12.97 2.01
C MET A 370 13.22 12.82 2.48
N MET A 371 13.47 11.91 3.41
CA MET A 371 14.82 11.65 3.92
C MET A 371 15.77 11.19 2.81
N ILE A 372 15.33 10.26 1.96
CA ILE A 372 16.14 9.79 0.83
C ILE A 372 16.36 10.92 -0.17
N GLY A 373 15.34 11.75 -0.47
CA GLY A 373 15.50 12.90 -1.34
C GLY A 373 16.59 13.87 -0.84
N LYS A 374 16.60 14.17 0.47
CA LYS A 374 17.66 14.99 1.09
C LYS A 374 19.04 14.32 1.03
N PHE A 375 19.12 12.99 1.19
CA PHE A 375 20.40 12.28 1.00
C PHE A 375 20.89 12.39 -0.44
N CYS A 376 19.99 12.39 -1.42
CA CYS A 376 20.33 12.59 -2.82
C CYS A 376 20.87 14.00 -3.08
N ASP A 377 20.27 15.03 -2.52
CA ASP A 377 20.74 16.40 -2.62
C ASP A 377 22.15 16.58 -2.02
N LEU A 378 22.47 15.85 -0.94
CA LEU A 378 23.76 15.97 -0.25
C LEU A 378 24.87 15.12 -0.87
N HIS A 379 24.59 13.92 -1.34
CA HIS A 379 25.61 12.92 -1.72
C HIS A 379 25.54 12.52 -3.20
N GLY A 380 24.61 13.08 -3.95
CA GLY A 380 24.27 12.66 -5.32
C GLY A 380 23.25 11.50 -5.33
N LYS A 381 22.53 11.40 -6.44
CA LYS A 381 21.32 10.58 -6.54
C LYS A 381 21.53 9.10 -6.18
N VAL A 382 22.51 8.44 -6.81
CA VAL A 382 22.77 7.01 -6.56
C VAL A 382 23.24 6.77 -5.13
N ALA A 383 24.23 7.55 -4.66
CA ALA A 383 24.79 7.40 -3.32
C ALA A 383 23.74 7.72 -2.22
N GLY A 384 22.93 8.75 -2.42
CA GLY A 384 21.87 9.11 -1.49
C GLY A 384 20.80 8.01 -1.36
N ILE A 385 20.38 7.41 -2.47
CA ILE A 385 19.41 6.30 -2.43
C ILE A 385 20.05 5.05 -1.80
N GLN A 386 21.34 4.77 -2.06
CA GLN A 386 22.06 3.67 -1.41
C GLN A 386 22.12 3.82 0.11
N GLN A 387 22.42 5.03 0.61
CA GLN A 387 22.38 5.33 2.04
C GLN A 387 20.96 5.17 2.60
N GLY A 388 19.95 5.60 1.84
CA GLY A 388 18.56 5.39 2.16
C GLY A 388 18.21 3.93 2.36
N PHE A 389 18.57 3.05 1.43
CA PHE A 389 18.32 1.61 1.56
C PHE A 389 19.08 0.99 2.75
N ALA A 390 20.30 1.45 3.06
CA ALA A 390 21.00 1.01 4.25
C ALA A 390 20.28 1.39 5.54
N PHE A 391 19.74 2.62 5.62
CA PHE A 391 18.93 3.09 6.74
C PHE A 391 17.61 2.30 6.86
N LEU A 392 16.94 2.05 5.73
CA LEU A 392 15.70 1.26 5.68
C LEU A 392 15.91 -0.17 6.16
N ALA A 393 17.06 -0.79 5.88
CA ALA A 393 17.42 -2.11 6.41
C ALA A 393 17.47 -2.08 7.95
N GLY A 394 18.00 -1.00 8.56
CA GLY A 394 17.99 -0.80 10.00
C GLY A 394 16.58 -0.73 10.59
N ALA A 395 15.64 -0.07 9.90
CA ALA A 395 14.24 -0.02 10.32
C ALA A 395 13.60 -1.42 10.37
N TYR A 396 13.94 -2.31 9.43
CA TYR A 396 13.48 -3.71 9.45
C TYR A 396 14.04 -4.50 10.63
N VAL A 397 15.31 -4.27 10.99
CA VAL A 397 15.91 -4.89 12.18
C VAL A 397 15.20 -4.44 13.45
N LEU A 398 14.89 -3.13 13.59
CA LEU A 398 14.13 -2.60 14.72
C LEU A 398 12.70 -3.18 14.77
N GLY A 399 12.04 -3.26 13.63
CA GLY A 399 10.71 -3.89 13.53
C GLY A 399 10.75 -5.37 13.93
N SER A 400 11.78 -6.12 13.48
CA SER A 400 12.00 -7.51 13.89
C SER A 400 12.19 -7.66 15.39
N ALA A 401 13.02 -6.83 15.99
CA ALA A 401 13.24 -6.81 17.43
C ALA A 401 11.94 -6.57 18.21
N ALA A 402 11.09 -5.64 17.75
CA ALA A 402 9.79 -5.37 18.36
C ALA A 402 8.87 -6.61 18.30
N ILE A 403 8.79 -7.29 17.15
CA ILE A 403 7.96 -8.48 16.98
C ILE A 403 8.48 -9.64 17.86
N PHE A 404 9.78 -9.89 17.90
CA PHE A 404 10.35 -10.91 18.79
C PHE A 404 10.18 -10.56 20.26
N CYS A 405 10.29 -9.28 20.65
CA CYS A 405 9.98 -8.81 22.00
C CYS A 405 8.52 -9.11 22.34
N SER A 406 7.58 -8.84 21.44
CA SER A 406 6.18 -9.22 21.63
C SER A 406 6.02 -10.73 21.84
N MET A 407 6.62 -11.54 20.96
CA MET A 407 6.53 -13.01 21.00
C MET A 407 7.05 -13.60 22.33
N LEU A 408 8.15 -13.05 22.84
CA LEU A 408 8.83 -13.59 24.03
C LEU A 408 8.20 -13.13 25.34
N PHE A 409 7.86 -11.83 25.45
CA PHE A 409 7.54 -11.22 26.73
C PHE A 409 6.07 -10.86 26.94
N THR A 410 5.32 -10.47 25.87
CA THR A 410 3.98 -9.89 26.06
C THR A 410 2.86 -10.75 25.51
N PHE A 411 3.08 -11.47 24.42
CA PHE A 411 2.05 -12.21 23.69
C PHE A 411 1.24 -13.19 24.57
N ARG A 412 1.89 -13.94 25.45
CA ARG A 412 1.18 -14.89 26.33
C ARG A 412 0.18 -14.22 27.25
N ARG A 413 0.53 -13.05 27.76
CA ARG A 413 -0.30 -12.27 28.69
C ARG A 413 -1.46 -11.59 27.97
N ASP A 414 -1.18 -11.03 26.77
CA ASP A 414 -2.11 -10.18 26.05
C ASP A 414 -3.02 -10.96 25.09
N ARG A 415 -2.75 -12.27 24.91
CA ARG A 415 -3.52 -13.13 23.99
C ARG A 415 -4.97 -13.26 24.41
N VAL A 416 -5.88 -12.96 23.48
CA VAL A 416 -7.32 -13.16 23.64
C VAL A 416 -7.65 -14.60 23.27
N ILE A 417 -8.14 -15.37 24.25
CA ILE A 417 -8.65 -16.72 24.02
C ILE A 417 -10.15 -16.58 23.75
N GLU A 418 -10.55 -16.72 22.51
CA GLU A 418 -11.98 -16.86 22.18
C GLU A 418 -12.42 -18.26 22.64
N LEU A 419 -13.32 -18.31 23.62
CA LEU A 419 -14.03 -19.55 23.95
C LEU A 419 -14.94 -19.87 22.75
N VAL A 420 -14.55 -20.88 21.97
CA VAL A 420 -15.32 -21.41 20.84
C VAL A 420 -16.52 -22.20 21.37
#